data_eb6dc31f4196d30eabd397fd165f63f0
#
_entry.id   eb6dc31f4196d30eabd397fd165f63f0
#
_cell.length_a   1.000
_cell.length_b   1.000
_cell.length_c   1.000
_cell.angle_alpha   90.00
_cell.angle_beta   90.00
_cell.angle_gamma   90.00
#
_symmetry.space_group_name_H-M   'P 1'
#
loop_
_entity.id
_entity.type
_entity.pdbx_description
1 polymer ?
#
loop_
_entity_poly.entity_id
_entity_poly.type
_entity_poly.pdbx_seq_one_letter_code
_entity_poly.pdbx_strand_id
1 'polypeptide(L)'
;MRKGFTLILFFLISCTVTSQKGVKIGYIDTEYILENLSEYSEVSERLESQAQSWNSEIQKKKREIQGLKEALNSERILLTKELIEEMEQEILIEENDLEEFQQRKFGPNGDLIIQKTQLIQPIQDQIFNAIREIAKSKNYDFIFDKSSDLVMLYSDKRFDISDQIIQTISRSNNRKKLDSRREKKEFDQQKRQEIKMNNDSKFDLREKNRENKIQEKDNSNKKLSVKELLEQRKQKNSANKKGKD
;
A
#
# COMPACT_ATOMS: atom_id res chain seq x y z
N MET A 1 -75.53 -5.41 -31.07
CA MET A 1 -74.13 -5.07 -31.42
C MET A 1 -73.59 -3.83 -30.65
N ARG A 2 -74.33 -2.75 -30.45
CA ARG A 2 -73.88 -1.55 -29.72
C ARG A 2 -73.50 -1.78 -28.24
N LYS A 3 -74.21 -2.64 -27.50
CA LYS A 3 -73.93 -2.98 -26.08
C LYS A 3 -72.65 -3.81 -25.89
N GLY A 4 -72.25 -4.63 -26.84
CA GLY A 4 -70.99 -5.37 -26.80
C GLY A 4 -69.77 -4.49 -27.04
N PHE A 5 -69.91 -3.51 -27.93
CA PHE A 5 -68.84 -2.57 -28.22
C PHE A 5 -68.53 -1.63 -27.02
N THR A 6 -69.56 -1.18 -26.30
CA THR A 6 -69.37 -0.38 -25.07
C THR A 6 -68.73 -1.15 -23.94
N LEU A 7 -68.99 -2.46 -23.80
CA LEU A 7 -68.35 -3.33 -22.81
C LEU A 7 -66.88 -3.56 -23.14
N ILE A 8 -66.53 -3.77 -24.42
CA ILE A 8 -65.13 -3.94 -24.85
C ILE A 8 -64.36 -2.62 -24.65
N LEU A 9 -64.96 -1.46 -24.94
CA LEU A 9 -64.35 -0.16 -24.73
C LEU A 9 -64.11 0.12 -23.24
N PHE A 10 -65.00 -0.28 -22.36
CA PHE A 10 -64.87 -0.15 -20.91
C PHE A 10 -63.79 -1.06 -20.36
N PHE A 11 -63.62 -2.26 -20.90
CA PHE A 11 -62.59 -3.20 -20.55
C PHE A 11 -61.19 -2.75 -21.00
N LEU A 12 -61.09 -2.09 -22.15
CA LEU A 12 -59.84 -1.48 -22.66
C LEU A 12 -59.36 -0.31 -21.82
N ILE A 13 -60.28 0.49 -21.27
CA ILE A 13 -59.96 1.65 -20.42
C ILE A 13 -59.48 1.17 -19.02
N SER A 14 -59.95 0.04 -18.48
CA SER A 14 -59.54 -0.46 -17.19
C SER A 14 -58.11 -1.09 -17.19
N CYS A 15 -57.53 -1.38 -18.35
CA CYS A 15 -56.15 -1.88 -18.47
C CYS A 15 -55.05 -0.81 -18.40
N THR A 16 -55.37 0.46 -18.40
CA THR A 16 -54.39 1.57 -18.31
C THR A 16 -54.07 1.99 -16.86
N VAL A 17 -54.27 1.09 -15.88
CA VAL A 17 -53.75 1.35 -14.53
C VAL A 17 -52.22 1.28 -14.61
N THR A 18 -51.58 2.37 -14.95
CA THR A 18 -50.13 2.52 -14.88
C THR A 18 -49.70 2.28 -13.45
N SER A 19 -48.98 1.19 -13.23
CA SER A 19 -48.33 0.86 -11.98
C SER A 19 -47.44 2.06 -11.60
N GLN A 20 -47.91 2.90 -10.67
CA GLN A 20 -47.09 3.96 -10.10
C GLN A 20 -45.92 3.30 -9.41
N LYS A 21 -44.72 3.49 -9.95
CA LYS A 21 -43.49 3.02 -9.35
C LYS A 21 -43.34 3.73 -8.01
N GLY A 22 -43.58 3.03 -6.91
CA GLY A 22 -43.38 3.60 -5.57
C GLY A 22 -41.93 4.06 -5.38
N VAL A 23 -41.74 5.19 -4.74
CA VAL A 23 -40.42 5.72 -4.39
C VAL A 23 -39.76 4.73 -3.42
N LYS A 24 -38.57 4.27 -3.78
CA LYS A 24 -37.79 3.36 -2.96
C LYS A 24 -36.73 4.11 -2.16
N ILE A 25 -36.91 4.09 -0.85
CA ILE A 25 -36.04 4.78 0.12
C ILE A 25 -35.25 3.75 0.91
N GLY A 26 -33.99 4.05 1.20
CA GLY A 26 -33.15 3.33 2.14
C GLY A 26 -32.44 4.31 3.06
N TYR A 27 -31.90 3.80 4.13
CA TYR A 27 -30.96 4.55 4.96
C TYR A 27 -29.74 3.71 5.33
N ILE A 28 -28.68 4.40 5.71
CA ILE A 28 -27.42 3.83 6.19
C ILE A 28 -27.04 4.52 7.50
N ASP A 29 -26.14 3.90 8.21
CA ASP A 29 -25.40 4.45 9.34
C ASP A 29 -23.93 4.40 8.98
N THR A 30 -23.36 5.52 8.54
CA THR A 30 -21.93 5.57 8.10
C THR A 30 -20.98 5.30 9.25
N GLU A 31 -21.31 5.68 10.49
CA GLU A 31 -20.49 5.41 11.67
C GLU A 31 -20.45 3.91 11.95
N TYR A 32 -21.62 3.26 11.97
CA TYR A 32 -21.73 1.81 12.10
C TYR A 32 -20.97 1.08 10.98
N ILE A 33 -21.08 1.55 9.73
CA ILE A 33 -20.35 0.94 8.59
C ILE A 33 -18.85 1.05 8.81
N LEU A 34 -18.33 2.24 9.18
CA LEU A 34 -16.91 2.46 9.44
C LEU A 34 -16.38 1.53 10.54
N GLU A 35 -17.07 1.45 11.68
CA GLU A 35 -16.67 0.62 12.81
C GLU A 35 -16.61 -0.88 12.48
N ASN A 36 -17.44 -1.32 11.52
CA ASN A 36 -17.49 -2.73 11.08
C ASN A 36 -16.58 -3.04 9.86
N LEU A 37 -15.76 -2.09 9.41
CA LEU A 37 -14.76 -2.31 8.38
C LEU A 37 -13.37 -2.56 8.99
N SER A 38 -12.74 -3.69 8.62
CA SER A 38 -11.40 -4.05 9.11
C SER A 38 -10.36 -3.00 8.79
N GLU A 39 -10.46 -2.37 7.62
CA GLU A 39 -9.55 -1.31 7.18
C GLU A 39 -9.62 -0.08 8.09
N TYR A 40 -10.81 0.26 8.60
CA TYR A 40 -10.97 1.38 9.52
C TYR A 40 -10.39 1.06 10.91
N SER A 41 -10.58 -0.15 11.41
CA SER A 41 -9.97 -0.61 12.65
C SER A 41 -8.44 -0.56 12.57
N GLU A 42 -7.84 -1.09 11.50
CA GLU A 42 -6.39 -1.05 11.28
C GLU A 42 -5.84 0.39 11.22
N VAL A 43 -6.58 1.30 10.58
CA VAL A 43 -6.20 2.72 10.50
C VAL A 43 -6.30 3.39 11.87
N SER A 44 -7.39 3.15 12.60
CA SER A 44 -7.63 3.70 13.93
C SER A 44 -6.55 3.26 14.93
N GLU A 45 -6.20 1.97 14.95
CA GLU A 45 -5.12 1.43 15.79
C GLU A 45 -3.76 2.06 15.45
N ARG A 46 -3.48 2.28 14.17
CA ARG A 46 -2.24 2.94 13.74
C ARG A 46 -2.18 4.38 14.20
N LEU A 47 -3.27 5.14 14.04
CA LEU A 47 -3.35 6.53 14.47
C LEU A 47 -3.23 6.64 15.99
N GLU A 48 -3.87 5.75 16.74
CA GLU A 48 -3.78 5.71 18.19
C GLU A 48 -2.36 5.41 18.65
N SER A 49 -1.71 4.40 18.09
CA SER A 49 -0.31 4.07 18.37
C SER A 49 0.63 5.25 18.09
N GLN A 50 0.40 5.97 16.98
CA GLN A 50 1.18 7.15 16.63
C GLN A 50 0.95 8.30 17.64
N ALA A 51 -0.30 8.53 18.02
CA ALA A 51 -0.64 9.55 19.01
C ALA A 51 -0.03 9.22 20.41
N GLN A 52 -0.04 7.95 20.80
CA GLN A 52 0.61 7.49 22.04
C GLN A 52 2.12 7.70 22.01
N SER A 53 2.77 7.43 20.85
CA SER A 53 4.20 7.69 20.66
C SER A 53 4.53 9.17 20.85
N TRP A 54 3.80 10.06 20.20
CA TRP A 54 3.98 11.51 20.35
C TRP A 54 3.71 12.00 21.78
N ASN A 55 2.66 11.47 22.43
CA ASN A 55 2.39 11.79 23.83
C ASN A 55 3.54 11.36 24.75
N SER A 56 4.14 10.20 24.49
CA SER A 56 5.30 9.73 25.24
C SER A 56 6.50 10.67 25.07
N GLU A 57 6.75 11.17 23.86
CA GLU A 57 7.80 12.15 23.56
C GLU A 57 7.54 13.49 24.26
N ILE A 58 6.28 13.98 24.24
CA ILE A 58 5.87 15.17 24.98
C ILE A 58 6.14 15.01 26.48
N GLN A 59 5.79 13.88 27.07
CA GLN A 59 6.03 13.62 28.48
C GLN A 59 7.54 13.53 28.80
N LYS A 60 8.34 13.02 27.88
CA LYS A 60 9.80 13.00 28.02
C LYS A 60 10.36 14.43 28.05
N LYS A 61 10.02 15.26 27.04
CA LYS A 61 10.44 16.66 26.97
C LYS A 61 9.99 17.47 28.21
N LYS A 62 8.76 17.27 28.68
CA LYS A 62 8.28 17.90 29.93
C LYS A 62 9.15 17.56 31.14
N ARG A 63 9.55 16.28 31.28
CA ARG A 63 10.44 15.87 32.38
C ARG A 63 11.84 16.47 32.26
N GLU A 64 12.37 16.60 31.05
CA GLU A 64 13.68 17.23 30.78
C GLU A 64 13.65 18.72 31.17
N ILE A 65 12.63 19.44 30.72
CA ILE A 65 12.43 20.88 31.10
C ILE A 65 12.28 21.03 32.62
N GLN A 66 11.50 20.15 33.23
CA GLN A 66 11.32 20.17 34.69
C GLN A 66 12.66 19.92 35.42
N GLY A 67 13.47 18.99 34.93
CA GLY A 67 14.82 18.75 35.45
C GLY A 67 15.72 19.96 35.35
N LEU A 68 15.71 20.69 34.22
CA LEU A 68 16.46 21.92 34.04
C LEU A 68 16.03 23.01 35.03
N LYS A 69 14.72 23.18 35.25
CA LYS A 69 14.18 24.13 36.23
C LYS A 69 14.58 23.79 37.67
N GLU A 70 14.54 22.50 38.01
CA GLU A 70 14.94 22.03 39.34
C GLU A 70 16.44 22.21 39.56
N ALA A 71 17.29 21.93 38.57
CA ALA A 71 18.72 22.18 38.61
C ALA A 71 19.02 23.66 38.80
N LEU A 72 18.44 24.53 37.97
CA LEU A 72 18.60 25.99 38.11
C LEU A 72 18.18 26.47 39.50
N ASN A 73 17.04 26.02 40.01
CA ASN A 73 16.54 26.43 41.30
C ASN A 73 17.46 25.99 42.46
N SER A 74 18.02 24.79 42.37
CA SER A 74 18.92 24.25 43.42
C SER A 74 20.29 24.91 43.42
N GLU A 75 20.79 25.31 42.25
CA GLU A 75 22.13 25.88 42.07
C GLU A 75 22.15 27.41 42.03
N ARG A 76 20.98 28.06 42.02
CA ARG A 76 20.80 29.50 41.82
C ARG A 76 21.68 30.39 42.75
N ILE A 77 21.92 29.93 43.98
CA ILE A 77 22.70 30.67 44.97
C ILE A 77 24.20 30.62 44.66
N LEU A 78 24.64 29.63 43.89
CA LEU A 78 26.02 29.39 43.52
C LEU A 78 26.41 29.98 42.17
N LEU A 79 25.41 30.36 41.35
CA LEU A 79 25.60 30.80 39.98
C LEU A 79 25.78 32.32 39.89
N THR A 80 26.51 32.79 38.87
CA THR A 80 26.57 34.20 38.51
C THR A 80 25.25 34.63 37.84
N LYS A 81 24.99 35.94 37.82
CA LYS A 81 23.77 36.47 37.22
C LYS A 81 23.68 36.12 35.72
N GLU A 82 24.78 36.21 35.02
CA GLU A 82 24.86 35.90 33.59
C GLU A 82 24.54 34.44 33.30
N LEU A 83 25.00 33.49 34.13
CA LEU A 83 24.75 32.08 33.97
C LEU A 83 23.29 31.70 34.29
N ILE A 84 22.68 32.42 35.28
CA ILE A 84 21.25 32.26 35.55
C ILE A 84 20.42 32.71 34.34
N GLU A 85 20.74 33.86 33.75
CA GLU A 85 20.04 34.36 32.56
C GLU A 85 20.21 33.42 31.37
N GLU A 86 21.37 32.80 31.16
CA GLU A 86 21.62 31.80 30.11
C GLU A 86 20.77 30.55 30.32
N MET A 87 20.72 29.99 31.52
CA MET A 87 19.89 28.81 31.82
C MET A 87 18.40 29.12 31.74
N GLU A 88 17.94 30.31 32.17
CA GLU A 88 16.55 30.73 32.00
C GLU A 88 16.17 30.85 30.50
N GLN A 89 17.06 31.31 29.66
CA GLN A 89 16.89 31.38 28.21
C GLN A 89 16.82 29.99 27.59
N GLU A 90 17.69 29.07 27.99
CA GLU A 90 17.67 27.69 27.52
C GLU A 90 16.34 27.01 27.88
N ILE A 91 15.87 27.17 29.11
CA ILE A 91 14.56 26.62 29.52
C ILE A 91 13.42 27.20 28.70
N LEU A 92 13.45 28.50 28.42
CA LEU A 92 12.43 29.16 27.61
C LEU A 92 12.41 28.63 26.17
N ILE A 93 13.58 28.38 25.59
CA ILE A 93 13.70 27.79 24.24
C ILE A 93 13.08 26.37 24.23
N GLU A 94 13.43 25.53 25.20
CA GLU A 94 12.89 24.17 25.30
C GLU A 94 11.36 24.15 25.55
N GLU A 95 10.84 25.11 26.32
CA GLU A 95 9.39 25.28 26.52
C GLU A 95 8.68 25.67 25.22
N ASN A 96 9.22 26.60 24.45
CA ASN A 96 8.69 27.02 23.16
C ASN A 96 8.73 25.87 22.15
N ASP A 97 9.83 25.14 22.11
CA ASP A 97 9.97 23.95 21.24
C ASP A 97 8.97 22.87 21.58
N LEU A 98 8.69 22.67 22.87
CA LEU A 98 7.65 21.73 23.33
C LEU A 98 6.25 22.18 22.89
N GLU A 99 5.94 23.47 23.05
CA GLU A 99 4.65 24.01 22.63
C GLU A 99 4.47 23.91 21.10
N GLU A 100 5.50 24.26 20.33
CA GLU A 100 5.49 24.13 18.88
C GLU A 100 5.31 22.66 18.47
N PHE A 101 6.00 21.73 19.13
CA PHE A 101 5.85 20.31 18.87
C PHE A 101 4.40 19.84 19.13
N GLN A 102 3.80 20.26 20.25
CA GLN A 102 2.40 19.92 20.57
C GLN A 102 1.43 20.46 19.52
N GLN A 103 1.58 21.73 19.13
CA GLN A 103 0.74 22.36 18.11
C GLN A 103 0.91 21.67 16.75
N ARG A 104 2.12 21.34 16.36
CA ARG A 104 2.41 20.65 15.11
C ARG A 104 1.83 19.24 15.08
N LYS A 105 1.82 18.50 16.22
CA LYS A 105 1.30 17.13 16.29
C LYS A 105 -0.19 17.06 16.53
N PHE A 106 -0.74 17.85 17.43
CA PHE A 106 -2.12 17.75 17.93
C PHE A 106 -2.99 19.00 17.66
N GLY A 107 -2.41 20.05 17.11
CA GLY A 107 -3.17 21.27 16.79
C GLY A 107 -4.30 21.06 15.79
N PRO A 108 -5.15 22.05 15.54
CA PRO A 108 -6.30 21.95 14.63
C PRO A 108 -5.93 21.54 13.19
N ASN A 109 -4.73 21.90 12.75
CA ASN A 109 -4.15 21.47 11.46
C ASN A 109 -2.89 20.62 11.68
N GLY A 110 -2.82 19.92 12.79
CA GLY A 110 -1.68 19.10 13.16
C GLY A 110 -1.60 17.79 12.39
N ASP A 111 -0.43 17.15 12.50
CA ASP A 111 -0.13 15.91 11.80
C ASP A 111 -1.18 14.82 12.03
N LEU A 112 -1.74 14.73 13.26
CA LEU A 112 -2.77 13.73 13.59
C LEU A 112 -4.03 13.90 12.74
N ILE A 113 -4.52 15.12 12.61
CA ILE A 113 -5.74 15.42 11.83
C ILE A 113 -5.48 15.19 10.33
N ILE A 114 -4.32 15.64 9.84
CA ILE A 114 -3.92 15.43 8.44
C ILE A 114 -3.84 13.95 8.12
N GLN A 115 -3.13 13.17 8.95
CA GLN A 115 -3.00 11.71 8.76
C GLN A 115 -4.34 11.00 8.87
N LYS A 116 -5.20 11.38 9.84
CA LYS A 116 -6.54 10.84 9.98
C LYS A 116 -7.34 11.05 8.68
N THR A 117 -7.35 12.27 8.16
CA THR A 117 -8.08 12.57 6.93
C THR A 117 -7.55 11.77 5.75
N GLN A 118 -6.22 11.73 5.55
CA GLN A 118 -5.60 11.00 4.44
C GLN A 118 -5.85 9.50 4.49
N LEU A 119 -5.90 8.89 5.67
CA LEU A 119 -6.09 7.46 5.83
C LEU A 119 -7.57 7.05 5.79
N ILE A 120 -8.48 7.91 6.24
CA ILE A 120 -9.93 7.61 6.26
C ILE A 120 -10.59 7.92 4.93
N GLN A 121 -10.13 8.96 4.20
CA GLN A 121 -10.69 9.35 2.91
C GLN A 121 -10.89 8.18 1.93
N PRO A 122 -9.90 7.29 1.70
CA PRO A 122 -10.08 6.15 0.79
C PRO A 122 -11.17 5.18 1.24
N ILE A 123 -11.38 5.05 2.57
CA ILE A 123 -12.43 4.18 3.14
C ILE A 123 -13.81 4.80 2.88
N GLN A 124 -13.94 6.11 3.10
CA GLN A 124 -15.16 6.85 2.78
C GLN A 124 -15.51 6.75 1.29
N ASP A 125 -14.51 6.86 0.41
CA ASP A 125 -14.70 6.69 -1.03
C ASP A 125 -15.19 5.28 -1.40
N GLN A 126 -14.71 4.25 -0.70
CA GLN A 126 -15.20 2.88 -0.88
C GLN A 126 -16.67 2.75 -0.44
N ILE A 127 -17.04 3.32 0.70
CA ILE A 127 -18.43 3.35 1.20
C ILE A 127 -19.32 4.04 0.16
N PHE A 128 -18.94 5.21 -0.30
CA PHE A 128 -19.70 5.95 -1.30
C PHE A 128 -19.90 5.19 -2.61
N ASN A 129 -18.85 4.51 -3.08
CA ASN A 129 -18.93 3.68 -4.28
C ASN A 129 -19.86 2.48 -4.09
N ALA A 130 -19.81 1.82 -2.92
CA ALA A 130 -20.70 0.71 -2.58
C ALA A 130 -22.17 1.17 -2.47
N ILE A 131 -22.43 2.34 -1.87
CA ILE A 131 -23.76 2.97 -1.85
C ILE A 131 -24.28 3.15 -3.27
N ARG A 132 -23.47 3.75 -4.15
CA ARG A 132 -23.84 4.00 -5.55
C ARG A 132 -24.13 2.70 -6.31
N GLU A 133 -23.36 1.66 -6.10
CA GLU A 133 -23.55 0.35 -6.71
C GLU A 133 -24.89 -0.27 -6.26
N ILE A 134 -25.17 -0.26 -4.95
CA ILE A 134 -26.42 -0.78 -4.40
C ILE A 134 -27.62 0.07 -4.84
N ALA A 135 -27.50 1.40 -4.82
CA ALA A 135 -28.56 2.28 -5.28
C ALA A 135 -28.97 1.97 -6.71
N LYS A 136 -28.01 1.82 -7.62
CA LYS A 136 -28.26 1.48 -9.03
C LYS A 136 -28.81 0.06 -9.19
N SER A 137 -28.19 -0.93 -8.56
CA SER A 137 -28.56 -2.34 -8.76
C SER A 137 -29.94 -2.69 -8.20
N LYS A 138 -30.33 -2.03 -7.13
CA LYS A 138 -31.62 -2.26 -6.45
C LYS A 138 -32.66 -1.18 -6.71
N ASN A 139 -32.37 -0.20 -7.56
CA ASN A 139 -33.25 0.91 -7.93
C ASN A 139 -33.76 1.68 -6.70
N TYR A 140 -32.86 2.10 -5.82
CA TYR A 140 -33.20 3.08 -4.79
C TYR A 140 -33.24 4.47 -5.40
N ASP A 141 -34.28 5.24 -5.04
CA ASP A 141 -34.43 6.64 -5.44
C ASP A 141 -33.69 7.57 -4.47
N PHE A 142 -33.70 7.21 -3.17
CA PHE A 142 -33.02 7.97 -2.11
C PHE A 142 -32.36 7.04 -1.10
N ILE A 143 -31.16 7.43 -0.65
CA ILE A 143 -30.47 6.81 0.48
C ILE A 143 -30.03 7.93 1.40
N PHE A 144 -30.46 7.90 2.66
CA PHE A 144 -30.15 8.87 3.69
C PHE A 144 -29.08 8.29 4.63
N ASP A 145 -28.23 9.17 5.18
CA ASP A 145 -27.27 8.80 6.21
C ASP A 145 -27.85 9.20 7.58
N LYS A 146 -28.00 8.22 8.46
CA LYS A 146 -28.49 8.41 9.83
C LYS A 146 -27.44 9.03 10.74
N SER A 147 -26.14 8.82 10.44
CA SER A 147 -25.03 9.34 11.25
C SER A 147 -24.73 10.83 10.99
N SER A 148 -25.35 11.42 9.97
CA SER A 148 -25.22 12.84 9.66
C SER A 148 -26.19 13.70 10.46
N ASP A 149 -26.09 15.04 10.31
CA ASP A 149 -26.96 16.02 10.98
C ASP A 149 -28.46 15.89 10.62
N LEU A 150 -28.81 14.90 9.78
CA LEU A 150 -30.19 14.60 9.44
C LEU A 150 -30.90 13.96 10.63
N VAL A 151 -31.84 14.67 11.22
CA VAL A 151 -32.65 14.17 12.32
C VAL A 151 -33.67 13.15 11.82
N MET A 152 -33.32 11.87 11.91
CA MET A 152 -34.24 10.77 11.64
C MET A 152 -34.87 10.29 12.94
N LEU A 153 -36.14 10.67 13.20
CA LEU A 153 -36.84 10.30 14.44
C LEU A 153 -37.25 8.83 14.47
N TYR A 154 -37.60 8.26 13.33
CA TYR A 154 -38.02 6.87 13.20
C TYR A 154 -37.77 6.33 11.80
N SER A 155 -37.27 5.12 11.71
CA SER A 155 -37.25 4.31 10.50
C SER A 155 -37.34 2.83 10.85
N ASP A 156 -38.11 2.09 10.05
CA ASP A 156 -38.19 0.63 10.18
C ASP A 156 -36.88 0.00 9.69
N LYS A 157 -36.38 -1.00 10.45
CA LYS A 157 -35.12 -1.72 10.15
C LYS A 157 -35.05 -2.31 8.73
N ARG A 158 -36.17 -2.62 8.11
CA ARG A 158 -36.20 -3.12 6.73
C ARG A 158 -35.65 -2.15 5.69
N PHE A 159 -35.58 -0.84 6.01
CA PHE A 159 -35.00 0.19 5.16
C PHE A 159 -33.50 0.40 5.41
N ASP A 160 -32.92 -0.24 6.44
CA ASP A 160 -31.50 -0.22 6.73
C ASP A 160 -30.75 -1.09 5.73
N ILE A 161 -29.80 -0.46 5.03
CA ILE A 161 -28.95 -1.16 4.07
C ILE A 161 -27.47 -1.17 4.47
N SER A 162 -27.15 -0.76 5.71
CA SER A 162 -25.77 -0.66 6.20
C SER A 162 -25.01 -1.99 6.07
N ASP A 163 -25.62 -3.10 6.52
CA ASP A 163 -25.00 -4.43 6.40
C ASP A 163 -24.73 -4.85 4.94
N GLN A 164 -25.57 -4.40 4.00
CA GLN A 164 -25.39 -4.70 2.58
C GLN A 164 -24.19 -3.92 2.02
N ILE A 165 -23.97 -2.69 2.49
CA ILE A 165 -22.79 -1.90 2.14
C ILE A 165 -21.52 -2.59 2.65
N ILE A 166 -21.50 -2.97 3.94
CA ILE A 166 -20.36 -3.69 4.56
C ILE A 166 -20.03 -4.96 3.77
N GLN A 167 -21.04 -5.78 3.44
CA GLN A 167 -20.83 -7.00 2.65
C GLN A 167 -20.28 -6.70 1.24
N THR A 168 -20.76 -5.65 0.58
CA THR A 168 -20.31 -5.27 -0.76
C THR A 168 -18.85 -4.86 -0.74
N ILE A 169 -18.46 -4.02 0.24
CA ILE A 169 -17.07 -3.59 0.42
C ILE A 169 -16.18 -4.79 0.74
N SER A 170 -16.57 -5.65 1.68
CA SER A 170 -15.81 -6.83 2.08
C SER A 170 -15.58 -7.80 0.92
N ARG A 171 -16.59 -8.01 0.07
CA ARG A 171 -16.46 -8.83 -1.15
C ARG A 171 -15.49 -8.20 -2.15
N SER A 172 -15.58 -6.89 -2.37
CA SER A 172 -14.70 -6.15 -3.26
C SER A 172 -13.24 -6.25 -2.79
N ASN A 173 -12.99 -6.04 -1.51
CA ASN A 173 -11.66 -6.09 -0.92
C ASN A 173 -11.05 -7.50 -0.97
N ASN A 174 -11.87 -8.54 -0.73
CA ASN A 174 -11.43 -9.92 -0.87
C ASN A 174 -11.05 -10.27 -2.32
N ARG A 175 -11.78 -9.77 -3.32
CA ARG A 175 -11.41 -9.94 -4.73
C ARG A 175 -10.07 -9.26 -5.03
N LYS A 176 -9.90 -8.00 -4.65
CA LYS A 176 -8.63 -7.28 -4.83
C LYS A 176 -7.44 -7.99 -4.18
N LYS A 177 -7.63 -8.51 -2.95
CA LYS A 177 -6.59 -9.31 -2.25
C LYS A 177 -6.25 -10.61 -2.99
N LEU A 178 -7.23 -11.26 -3.62
CA LEU A 178 -7.01 -12.47 -4.41
C LEU A 178 -6.29 -12.16 -5.73
N ASP A 179 -6.68 -11.09 -6.42
CA ASP A 179 -6.07 -10.68 -7.69
C ASP A 179 -4.62 -10.25 -7.47
N SER A 180 -4.34 -9.41 -6.48
CA SER A 180 -2.96 -9.03 -6.15
C SER A 180 -2.08 -10.21 -5.71
N ARG A 181 -2.64 -11.25 -5.05
CA ARG A 181 -1.90 -12.48 -4.75
C ARG A 181 -1.61 -13.31 -6.00
N ARG A 182 -2.50 -13.32 -7.01
CA ARG A 182 -2.28 -13.97 -8.29
C ARG A 182 -1.20 -13.25 -9.09
N GLU A 183 -1.32 -11.95 -9.24
CA GLU A 183 -0.32 -11.11 -9.91
C GLU A 183 1.07 -11.27 -9.29
N LYS A 184 1.17 -11.26 -7.96
CA LYS A 184 2.43 -11.50 -7.27
C LYS A 184 3.01 -12.88 -7.55
N LYS A 185 2.17 -13.94 -7.58
CA LYS A 185 2.62 -15.30 -7.91
C LYS A 185 3.11 -15.40 -9.36
N GLU A 186 2.40 -14.77 -10.30
CA GLU A 186 2.78 -14.73 -11.71
C GLU A 186 4.09 -13.98 -11.91
N PHE A 187 4.25 -12.82 -11.26
CA PHE A 187 5.50 -12.07 -11.26
C PHE A 187 6.67 -12.88 -10.69
N ASP A 188 6.48 -13.55 -9.54
CA ASP A 188 7.51 -14.40 -8.95
C ASP A 188 7.86 -15.60 -9.84
N GLN A 189 6.88 -16.16 -10.57
CA GLN A 189 7.11 -17.23 -11.53
C GLN A 189 7.90 -16.74 -12.75
N GLN A 190 7.54 -15.59 -13.32
CA GLN A 190 8.27 -14.97 -14.43
C GLN A 190 9.72 -14.67 -14.04
N LYS A 191 9.93 -14.08 -12.88
CA LYS A 191 11.27 -13.80 -12.36
C LYS A 191 12.11 -15.05 -12.16
N ARG A 192 11.49 -16.16 -11.70
CA ARG A 192 12.18 -17.46 -11.58
C ARG A 192 12.54 -18.05 -12.94
N GLN A 193 11.70 -17.87 -13.97
CA GLN A 193 11.97 -18.31 -15.33
C GLN A 193 13.11 -17.50 -15.96
N GLU A 194 13.13 -16.18 -15.79
CA GLU A 194 14.22 -15.32 -16.24
C GLU A 194 15.57 -15.70 -15.60
N ILE A 195 15.57 -15.95 -14.29
CA ILE A 195 16.79 -16.39 -13.57
C ILE A 195 17.28 -17.73 -14.11
N LYS A 196 16.39 -18.69 -14.40
CA LYS A 196 16.75 -19.97 -15.00
C LYS A 196 17.35 -19.80 -16.38
N MET A 197 16.68 -19.05 -17.27
CA MET A 197 17.20 -18.77 -18.62
C MET A 197 18.57 -18.08 -18.60
N ASN A 198 18.76 -17.12 -17.70
CA ASN A 198 20.05 -16.44 -17.54
C ASN A 198 21.15 -17.37 -17.00
N ASN A 199 20.81 -18.31 -16.12
CA ASN A 199 21.75 -19.30 -15.61
C ASN A 199 22.09 -20.35 -16.68
N ASP A 200 21.12 -20.82 -17.44
CA ASP A 200 21.33 -21.77 -18.54
C ASP A 200 22.21 -21.13 -19.65
N SER A 201 21.92 -19.89 -20.02
CA SER A 201 22.75 -19.13 -20.97
C SER A 201 24.20 -18.91 -20.49
N LYS A 202 24.41 -18.68 -19.18
CA LYS A 202 25.74 -18.58 -18.58
C LYS A 202 26.45 -19.94 -18.54
N PHE A 203 25.71 -21.01 -18.35
CA PHE A 203 26.27 -22.37 -18.36
C PHE A 203 26.74 -22.73 -19.76
N ASP A 204 25.92 -22.53 -20.79
CA ASP A 204 26.26 -22.77 -22.20
C ASP A 204 27.49 -21.95 -22.65
N LEU A 205 27.57 -20.68 -22.26
CA LEU A 205 28.74 -19.83 -22.51
C LEU A 205 30.02 -20.36 -21.82
N ARG A 206 29.90 -20.93 -20.63
CA ARG A 206 31.04 -21.53 -19.90
C ARG A 206 31.49 -22.83 -20.54
N GLU A 207 30.57 -23.67 -21.01
CA GLU A 207 30.91 -24.90 -21.75
C GLU A 207 31.60 -24.56 -23.08
N LYS A 208 31.04 -23.66 -23.84
CA LYS A 208 31.62 -23.21 -25.13
C LYS A 208 33.02 -22.61 -24.95
N ASN A 209 33.24 -21.87 -23.88
CA ASN A 209 34.55 -21.35 -23.54
C ASN A 209 35.53 -22.44 -23.07
N ARG A 210 35.05 -23.53 -22.44
CA ARG A 210 35.87 -24.68 -22.10
C ARG A 210 36.27 -25.49 -23.30
N GLU A 211 35.33 -25.74 -24.24
CA GLU A 211 35.60 -26.43 -25.50
C GLU A 211 36.62 -25.66 -26.38
N ASN A 212 36.46 -24.36 -26.48
CA ASN A 212 37.43 -23.52 -27.21
C ASN A 212 38.83 -23.55 -26.59
N LYS A 213 38.94 -23.55 -25.24
CA LYS A 213 40.24 -23.68 -24.55
C LYS A 213 40.88 -25.06 -24.72
N ILE A 214 40.09 -26.12 -24.85
CA ILE A 214 40.58 -27.48 -25.10
C ILE A 214 41.08 -27.53 -26.55
N GLN A 215 40.36 -27.01 -27.53
CA GLN A 215 40.79 -26.98 -28.94
C GLN A 215 42.03 -26.11 -29.16
N GLU A 216 42.17 -24.99 -28.44
CA GLU A 216 43.39 -24.17 -28.48
C GLU A 216 44.63 -24.92 -27.92
N LYS A 217 44.44 -25.67 -26.83
CA LYS A 217 45.53 -26.51 -26.25
C LYS A 217 45.92 -27.66 -27.18
N ASP A 218 44.97 -28.34 -27.80
CA ASP A 218 45.24 -29.42 -28.75
C ASP A 218 45.92 -28.91 -30.00
N ASN A 219 45.51 -27.75 -30.51
CA ASN A 219 46.17 -27.12 -31.67
C ASN A 219 47.61 -26.62 -31.35
N SER A 220 47.85 -26.13 -30.13
CA SER A 220 49.18 -25.72 -29.69
C SER A 220 50.09 -26.93 -29.49
N ASN A 221 49.58 -28.03 -28.89
CA ASN A 221 50.33 -29.28 -28.75
C ASN A 221 50.68 -29.93 -30.12
N LYS A 222 49.76 -29.87 -31.08
CA LYS A 222 49.95 -30.35 -32.44
C LYS A 222 51.01 -29.53 -33.19
N LYS A 223 51.04 -28.21 -33.02
CA LYS A 223 52.06 -27.31 -33.59
C LYS A 223 53.45 -27.57 -32.96
N LEU A 224 53.54 -27.82 -31.66
CA LEU A 224 54.78 -28.16 -30.98
C LEU A 224 55.33 -29.49 -31.51
N SER A 225 54.53 -30.55 -31.57
CA SER A 225 54.91 -31.87 -32.11
C SER A 225 55.36 -31.83 -33.57
N VAL A 226 54.70 -31.01 -34.42
CA VAL A 226 55.12 -30.84 -35.81
C VAL A 226 56.45 -30.07 -35.92
N LYS A 227 56.68 -29.11 -35.02
CA LYS A 227 57.94 -28.36 -34.99
C LYS A 227 59.12 -29.22 -34.56
N GLU A 228 58.96 -30.08 -33.59
CA GLU A 228 59.94 -31.07 -33.15
C GLU A 228 60.29 -32.09 -34.26
N LEU A 229 59.29 -32.61 -34.96
CA LEU A 229 59.48 -33.50 -36.12
C LEU A 229 60.23 -32.82 -37.25
N LEU A 230 60.01 -31.56 -37.50
CA LEU A 230 60.74 -30.76 -38.54
C LEU A 230 62.20 -30.51 -38.11
N GLU A 231 62.45 -30.26 -36.85
CA GLU A 231 63.84 -30.13 -36.33
C GLU A 231 64.60 -31.45 -36.36
N GLN A 232 64.00 -32.59 -36.00
CA GLN A 232 64.60 -33.89 -36.16
C GLN A 232 64.92 -34.25 -37.62
N ARG A 233 64.05 -33.88 -38.59
CA ARG A 233 64.34 -34.02 -40.02
C ARG A 233 65.51 -33.16 -40.52
N LYS A 234 65.63 -31.94 -40.02
CA LYS A 234 66.72 -31.04 -40.34
C LYS A 234 68.06 -31.57 -39.81
N GLN A 235 68.05 -32.09 -38.61
CA GLN A 235 69.25 -32.72 -37.98
C GLN A 235 69.67 -34.00 -38.72
N LYS A 236 68.72 -34.87 -39.10
CA LYS A 236 69.05 -36.06 -39.97
C LYS A 236 69.59 -35.68 -41.35
N ASN A 237 69.07 -34.68 -41.96
CA ASN A 237 69.55 -34.20 -43.30
C ASN A 237 70.93 -33.53 -43.21
N SER A 238 71.26 -32.85 -42.11
CA SER A 238 72.58 -32.28 -41.84
C SER A 238 73.62 -33.32 -41.51
N ALA A 239 73.28 -34.41 -40.87
CA ALA A 239 74.12 -35.54 -40.52
C ALA A 239 74.48 -36.37 -41.82
N ASN A 240 73.51 -36.51 -42.72
CA ASN A 240 73.71 -37.25 -43.96
C ASN A 240 74.53 -36.47 -45.02
N LYS A 241 74.74 -35.16 -44.85
CA LYS A 241 75.57 -34.32 -45.69
C LYS A 241 77.05 -34.28 -45.30
N LYS A 242 77.37 -34.66 -44.02
CA LYS A 242 78.74 -34.76 -43.50
C LYS A 242 79.36 -36.11 -43.64
N GLY A 243 78.71 -37.09 -44.23
CA GLY A 243 79.23 -38.47 -44.43
C GLY A 243 79.52 -38.75 -45.94
N LYS A 244 79.65 -37.73 -46.77
CA LYS A 244 80.02 -37.89 -48.23
C LYS A 244 81.11 -36.93 -48.62
N ASP A 245 82.15 -36.80 -47.83
CA ASP A 245 83.41 -36.21 -48.23
C ASP A 245 84.52 -37.19 -47.72
#